data_578c9c0e6763cdcc2feaba398630112b
#
_entry.id   578c9c0e6763cdcc2feaba398630112b
#
_cell.length_a   1.000
_cell.length_b   1.000
_cell.length_c   1.000
_cell.angle_alpha   90.00
_cell.angle_beta   90.00
_cell.angle_gamma   90.00
#
_symmetry.space_group_name_H-M   'P 1'
#
loop_
_entity.id
_entity.type
_entity.pdbx_description
1 polymer ?
#
loop_
_entity_poly.entity_id
_entity_poly.type
_entity_poly.pdbx_seq_one_letter_code
_entity_poly.pdbx_strand_id
1 'polypeptide(L)'
;MTEYKIAVDENVCLKCGLCTVVCVHTKLQQPDKSAPPFVAQDMDCIACGHCVAACPSGALSHSEFPPSSIRSLNLALLPDAAQTMEALRARRSFREFKGEAIDREVLEQIVEAARLAPSSHNTQTTSFLVVDDPDMLKRVVNLTTKFLDGMSKYFRHPVKGRIARMMGGDKIAGLMEMLPVFEGVVQLANDGEELPMLMEAPAWMVFHSAKTAGNGKVNASLAMQNAMLMAQSLGLGSFYTGFLLVPTMRGFLMHDLLGLDHDQEIHGALALGVPKATYKKWPSKRPANVRWI
;
A
#
# COMPACT_ATOMS: atom_id res chain seq x y z
N MET A 1 0.54 -14.30 21.53
CA MET A 1 -0.58 -14.30 20.54
C MET A 1 -1.78 -13.71 21.24
N THR A 2 -2.55 -12.87 20.57
CA THR A 2 -3.77 -12.27 21.14
C THR A 2 -4.83 -13.37 21.23
N GLU A 3 -5.39 -13.57 22.42
CA GLU A 3 -6.48 -14.52 22.61
C GLU A 3 -7.80 -13.86 22.25
N TYR A 4 -8.46 -14.33 21.19
CA TYR A 4 -9.76 -13.83 20.75
C TYR A 4 -10.89 -14.64 21.37
N LYS A 5 -11.90 -13.95 21.91
CA LYS A 5 -13.14 -14.57 22.35
C LYS A 5 -14.06 -14.78 21.17
N ILE A 6 -14.37 -16.05 20.90
CA ILE A 6 -15.28 -16.46 19.84
C ILE A 6 -16.39 -17.28 20.49
N ALA A 7 -17.65 -17.02 20.15
CA ALA A 7 -18.78 -17.80 20.63
C ALA A 7 -19.80 -18.05 19.52
N VAL A 8 -20.51 -19.16 19.64
CA VAL A 8 -21.62 -19.55 18.76
C VAL A 8 -22.90 -19.48 19.58
N ASP A 9 -23.88 -18.67 19.16
CA ASP A 9 -25.21 -18.67 19.73
C ASP A 9 -26.00 -19.84 19.16
N GLU A 10 -26.17 -20.88 19.98
CA GLU A 10 -26.85 -22.13 19.59
C GLU A 10 -28.32 -21.93 19.25
N ASN A 11 -28.98 -20.88 19.81
CA ASN A 11 -30.41 -20.63 19.59
C ASN A 11 -30.71 -20.12 18.19
N VAL A 12 -29.76 -19.39 17.56
CA VAL A 12 -29.91 -18.83 16.21
C VAL A 12 -29.05 -19.54 15.17
N CYS A 13 -28.21 -20.50 15.60
CA CYS A 13 -27.34 -21.27 14.73
C CYS A 13 -28.12 -22.22 13.83
N LEU A 14 -28.00 -22.06 12.51
CA LEU A 14 -28.61 -22.93 11.52
C LEU A 14 -27.88 -24.28 11.33
N LYS A 15 -26.78 -24.52 12.03
CA LYS A 15 -25.93 -25.71 11.95
C LYS A 15 -25.43 -26.02 10.51
N CYS A 16 -25.37 -25.02 9.65
CA CYS A 16 -25.04 -25.15 8.24
C CYS A 16 -23.57 -25.47 7.95
N GLY A 17 -22.65 -25.30 8.93
CA GLY A 17 -21.24 -25.62 8.82
C GLY A 17 -20.40 -24.62 8.02
N LEU A 18 -20.96 -23.54 7.45
CA LEU A 18 -20.21 -22.60 6.61
C LEU A 18 -19.01 -22.00 7.35
N CYS A 19 -19.16 -21.67 8.63
CA CYS A 19 -18.08 -21.11 9.43
C CYS A 19 -16.88 -22.06 9.61
N THR A 20 -17.12 -23.39 9.61
CA THR A 20 -16.03 -24.38 9.68
C THR A 20 -15.34 -24.55 8.31
N VAL A 21 -16.08 -24.44 7.21
CA VAL A 21 -15.55 -24.53 5.85
C VAL A 21 -14.59 -23.36 5.55
N VAL A 22 -14.95 -22.14 5.99
CA VAL A 22 -14.14 -20.94 5.72
C VAL A 22 -13.02 -20.70 6.74
N CYS A 23 -12.96 -21.48 7.81
CA CYS A 23 -11.95 -21.32 8.86
C CYS A 23 -10.65 -22.04 8.47
N VAL A 24 -9.72 -21.29 7.90
CA VAL A 24 -8.43 -21.81 7.41
C VAL A 24 -7.55 -22.42 8.51
N HIS A 25 -7.75 -22.01 9.76
CA HIS A 25 -7.03 -22.51 10.93
C HIS A 25 -7.82 -23.54 11.74
N THR A 26 -8.94 -24.03 11.22
CA THR A 26 -9.81 -25.03 11.89
C THR A 26 -10.20 -24.70 13.32
N LYS A 27 -10.19 -23.38 13.68
CA LYS A 27 -10.59 -22.89 15.00
C LYS A 27 -12.06 -23.21 15.31
N LEU A 28 -12.91 -23.31 14.28
CA LEU A 28 -14.28 -23.74 14.36
C LEU A 28 -14.40 -25.14 13.79
N GLN A 29 -14.99 -26.05 14.55
CA GLN A 29 -15.14 -27.47 14.18
C GLN A 29 -16.59 -27.93 14.38
N GLN A 30 -17.07 -28.80 13.52
CA GLN A 30 -18.43 -29.40 13.58
C GLN A 30 -18.36 -30.86 13.15
N PRO A 31 -17.90 -31.75 14.04
CA PRO A 31 -17.86 -33.19 13.71
C PRO A 31 -19.24 -33.81 13.55
N ASP A 32 -20.24 -33.32 14.28
CA ASP A 32 -21.65 -33.70 14.13
C ASP A 32 -22.43 -32.56 13.45
N LYS A 33 -22.90 -32.79 12.23
CA LYS A 33 -23.69 -31.83 11.45
C LYS A 33 -25.06 -31.51 12.05
N SER A 34 -25.54 -32.30 13.00
CA SER A 34 -26.80 -32.06 13.74
C SER A 34 -26.61 -31.09 14.92
N ALA A 35 -25.36 -30.88 15.35
CA ALA A 35 -24.97 -29.98 16.44
C ALA A 35 -24.39 -28.65 15.94
N PRO A 36 -24.45 -27.56 16.74
CA PRO A 36 -23.73 -26.34 16.43
C PRO A 36 -22.21 -26.56 16.37
N PRO A 37 -21.45 -25.75 15.60
CA PRO A 37 -19.99 -25.77 15.64
C PRO A 37 -19.47 -25.35 17.02
N PHE A 38 -18.34 -25.91 17.44
CA PHE A 38 -17.63 -25.48 18.64
C PHE A 38 -16.30 -24.82 18.31
N VAL A 39 -15.75 -24.09 19.29
CA VAL A 39 -14.45 -23.38 19.20
C VAL A 39 -13.36 -24.30 19.76
N ALA A 40 -12.46 -24.80 18.93
CA ALA A 40 -11.32 -25.61 19.35
C ALA A 40 -10.31 -24.77 20.17
N GLN A 41 -9.88 -25.29 21.32
CA GLN A 41 -9.00 -24.53 22.24
C GLN A 41 -7.53 -24.53 21.80
N ASP A 42 -7.11 -25.61 21.13
CA ASP A 42 -5.74 -25.87 20.69
C ASP A 42 -5.37 -25.23 19.35
N MET A 43 -6.32 -24.51 18.74
CA MET A 43 -6.12 -23.87 17.43
C MET A 43 -6.07 -22.34 17.57
N ASP A 44 -5.15 -21.70 16.81
CA ASP A 44 -5.01 -20.26 16.78
C ASP A 44 -6.03 -19.58 15.85
N CYS A 45 -6.46 -18.38 16.23
CA CYS A 45 -7.27 -17.52 15.40
C CYS A 45 -6.43 -16.33 14.86
N ILE A 46 -6.49 -16.09 13.56
CA ILE A 46 -5.84 -14.94 12.91
C ILE A 46 -6.77 -13.74 12.72
N ALA A 47 -7.93 -13.73 13.36
CA ALA A 47 -8.93 -12.67 13.28
C ALA A 47 -9.26 -12.24 11.83
N CYS A 48 -9.39 -13.21 10.89
CA CYS A 48 -9.67 -12.90 9.48
C CYS A 48 -11.14 -12.53 9.21
N GLY A 49 -12.05 -12.76 10.16
CA GLY A 49 -13.47 -12.42 10.04
C GLY A 49 -14.29 -13.33 9.11
N HIS A 50 -13.69 -14.30 8.42
CA HIS A 50 -14.40 -15.14 7.45
C HIS A 50 -15.61 -15.87 8.05
N CYS A 51 -15.47 -16.42 9.26
CA CYS A 51 -16.56 -17.13 9.92
C CYS A 51 -17.75 -16.22 10.26
N VAL A 52 -17.48 -14.99 10.69
CA VAL A 52 -18.51 -13.97 10.95
C VAL A 52 -19.18 -13.53 9.65
N ALA A 53 -18.38 -13.24 8.63
CA ALA A 53 -18.87 -12.80 7.31
C ALA A 53 -19.69 -13.88 6.58
N ALA A 54 -19.38 -15.16 6.79
CA ALA A 54 -20.07 -16.27 6.13
C ALA A 54 -21.34 -16.73 6.87
N CYS A 55 -21.56 -16.28 8.12
CA CYS A 55 -22.69 -16.76 8.94
C CYS A 55 -24.00 -16.10 8.50
N PRO A 56 -24.96 -16.85 7.92
CA PRO A 56 -26.20 -16.26 7.40
C PRO A 56 -27.17 -15.82 8.49
N SER A 57 -27.08 -16.42 9.69
CA SER A 57 -27.96 -16.09 10.83
C SER A 57 -27.32 -15.15 11.85
N GLY A 58 -26.04 -14.76 11.65
CA GLY A 58 -25.33 -13.94 12.62
C GLY A 58 -25.05 -14.64 13.96
N ALA A 59 -25.08 -15.97 14.02
CA ALA A 59 -24.88 -16.75 15.23
C ALA A 59 -23.46 -16.67 15.82
N LEU A 60 -22.49 -16.12 15.06
CA LEU A 60 -21.09 -16.02 15.52
C LEU A 60 -20.78 -14.64 16.06
N SER A 61 -20.25 -14.60 17.26
CA SER A 61 -19.62 -13.41 17.86
C SER A 61 -18.11 -13.60 17.93
N HIS A 62 -17.38 -12.51 17.78
CA HIS A 62 -15.91 -12.46 17.80
C HIS A 62 -15.45 -11.15 18.40
N SER A 63 -14.54 -11.18 19.39
CA SER A 63 -14.10 -9.98 20.11
C SER A 63 -13.52 -8.89 19.22
N GLU A 64 -12.88 -9.26 18.09
CA GLU A 64 -12.32 -8.31 17.11
C GLU A 64 -13.40 -7.65 16.23
N PHE A 65 -14.57 -8.29 16.08
CA PHE A 65 -15.65 -7.83 15.20
C PHE A 65 -16.93 -7.59 16.01
N PRO A 66 -17.04 -6.43 16.70
CA PRO A 66 -18.27 -6.09 17.38
C PRO A 66 -19.43 -5.93 16.38
N PRO A 67 -20.68 -6.19 16.73
CA PRO A 67 -21.83 -6.13 15.82
C PRO A 67 -21.93 -4.82 15.03
N SER A 68 -21.50 -3.70 15.63
CA SER A 68 -21.48 -2.38 14.96
C SER A 68 -20.46 -2.28 13.81
N SER A 69 -19.46 -3.14 13.77
CA SER A 69 -18.45 -3.19 12.69
C SER A 69 -18.81 -4.14 11.55
N ILE A 70 -19.85 -4.98 11.73
CA ILE A 70 -20.30 -5.95 10.73
C ILE A 70 -21.36 -5.30 9.84
N ARG A 71 -21.08 -5.20 8.54
CA ARG A 71 -22.00 -4.61 7.57
C ARG A 71 -22.29 -5.58 6.45
N SER A 72 -23.53 -5.59 5.96
CA SER A 72 -23.88 -6.35 4.76
C SER A 72 -23.24 -5.71 3.53
N LEU A 73 -22.75 -6.55 2.62
CA LEU A 73 -22.27 -6.11 1.32
C LEU A 73 -23.45 -5.62 0.46
N ASN A 74 -23.28 -4.47 -0.22
CA ASN A 74 -24.18 -4.06 -1.28
C ASN A 74 -23.75 -4.70 -2.60
N LEU A 75 -24.32 -5.86 -2.91
CA LEU A 75 -23.94 -6.64 -4.10
C LEU A 75 -24.22 -5.89 -5.42
N ALA A 76 -25.15 -4.92 -5.41
CA ALA A 76 -25.45 -4.12 -6.60
C ALA A 76 -24.33 -3.11 -6.95
N LEU A 77 -23.44 -2.80 -6.01
CA LEU A 77 -22.27 -1.94 -6.23
C LEU A 77 -21.01 -2.72 -6.64
N LEU A 78 -21.05 -4.03 -6.64
CA LEU A 78 -19.90 -4.83 -7.10
C LEU A 78 -19.72 -4.67 -8.61
N PRO A 79 -18.52 -4.32 -9.10
CA PRO A 79 -18.27 -4.20 -10.52
C PRO A 79 -18.30 -5.59 -11.18
N ASP A 80 -18.81 -5.65 -12.40
CA ASP A 80 -18.68 -6.85 -13.22
C ASP A 80 -17.25 -7.01 -13.78
N ALA A 81 -17.02 -8.12 -14.51
CA ALA A 81 -15.69 -8.41 -15.07
C ALA A 81 -15.25 -7.36 -16.10
N ALA A 82 -16.16 -6.80 -16.88
CA ALA A 82 -15.86 -5.79 -17.90
C ALA A 82 -15.49 -4.46 -17.24
N GLN A 83 -16.26 -4.04 -16.24
CA GLN A 83 -16.01 -2.83 -15.44
C GLN A 83 -14.68 -2.92 -14.69
N THR A 84 -14.39 -4.06 -14.05
CA THR A 84 -13.12 -4.31 -13.37
C THR A 84 -11.95 -4.23 -14.34
N MET A 85 -12.06 -4.88 -15.50
CA MET A 85 -10.99 -4.86 -16.51
C MET A 85 -10.75 -3.45 -17.05
N GLU A 86 -11.80 -2.66 -17.27
CA GLU A 86 -11.67 -1.28 -17.76
C GLU A 86 -11.03 -0.36 -16.71
N ALA A 87 -11.37 -0.51 -15.43
CA ALA A 87 -10.70 0.21 -14.34
C ALA A 87 -9.18 -0.09 -14.29
N LEU A 88 -8.80 -1.35 -14.48
CA LEU A 88 -7.39 -1.75 -14.55
C LEU A 88 -6.66 -1.17 -15.77
N ARG A 89 -7.32 -1.09 -16.92
CA ARG A 89 -6.78 -0.51 -18.17
C ARG A 89 -6.63 0.99 -18.07
N ALA A 90 -7.61 1.67 -17.47
CA ALA A 90 -7.65 3.12 -17.35
C ALA A 90 -6.59 3.66 -16.38
N ARG A 91 -6.17 2.86 -15.36
CA ARG A 91 -5.16 3.31 -14.39
C ARG A 91 -3.82 3.58 -15.07
N ARG A 92 -3.33 4.80 -14.88
CA ARG A 92 -2.05 5.29 -15.42
C ARG A 92 -1.17 5.87 -14.31
N SER A 93 0.12 5.96 -14.56
CA SER A 93 1.02 6.78 -13.75
C SER A 93 0.95 8.22 -14.26
N PHE A 94 0.13 9.04 -13.59
CA PHE A 94 0.04 10.46 -13.89
C PHE A 94 1.27 11.18 -13.34
N ARG A 95 1.86 12.08 -14.11
CA ARG A 95 3.06 12.84 -13.73
C ARG A 95 2.94 14.32 -14.04
N GLU A 96 1.70 14.80 -14.11
CA GLU A 96 1.37 16.21 -14.27
C GLU A 96 0.09 16.52 -13.51
N PHE A 97 0.18 17.34 -12.50
CA PHE A 97 -0.92 17.69 -11.63
C PHE A 97 -1.18 19.20 -11.65
N LYS A 98 -2.41 19.60 -11.31
CA LYS A 98 -2.81 21.01 -11.26
C LYS A 98 -2.31 21.75 -10.03
N GLY A 99 -1.79 21.04 -9.02
CA GLY A 99 -1.38 21.63 -7.74
C GLY A 99 -2.55 22.00 -6.81
N GLU A 100 -3.79 21.68 -7.20
CA GLU A 100 -4.99 21.93 -6.39
C GLU A 100 -4.97 21.01 -5.16
N ALA A 101 -5.26 21.55 -3.97
CA ALA A 101 -5.38 20.76 -2.75
C ALA A 101 -6.46 19.68 -2.90
N ILE A 102 -6.26 18.55 -2.21
CA ILE A 102 -7.24 17.46 -2.15
C ILE A 102 -7.93 17.52 -0.80
N ASP A 103 -9.26 17.45 -0.82
CA ASP A 103 -10.05 17.42 0.40
C ASP A 103 -9.68 16.23 1.28
N ARG A 104 -9.65 16.43 2.60
CA ARG A 104 -9.28 15.42 3.58
C ARG A 104 -10.15 14.16 3.47
N GLU A 105 -11.43 14.32 3.27
CA GLU A 105 -12.38 13.21 3.12
C GLU A 105 -12.09 12.34 1.90
N VAL A 106 -11.54 12.93 0.83
CA VAL A 106 -11.12 12.19 -0.37
C VAL A 106 -9.84 11.39 -0.07
N LEU A 107 -8.88 11.97 0.65
CA LEU A 107 -7.67 11.26 1.07
C LEU A 107 -8.01 10.12 2.04
N GLU A 108 -8.94 10.31 2.95
CA GLU A 108 -9.41 9.26 3.88
C GLU A 108 -10.05 8.08 3.16
N GLN A 109 -10.82 8.31 2.09
CA GLN A 109 -11.35 7.23 1.25
C GLN A 109 -10.23 6.41 0.58
N ILE A 110 -9.15 7.07 0.14
CA ILE A 110 -7.99 6.38 -0.45
C ILE A 110 -7.26 5.54 0.61
N VAL A 111 -7.09 6.08 1.83
CA VAL A 111 -6.51 5.36 2.97
C VAL A 111 -7.37 4.15 3.33
N GLU A 112 -8.70 4.33 3.38
CA GLU A 112 -9.62 3.22 3.67
C GLU A 112 -9.52 2.11 2.61
N ALA A 113 -9.48 2.45 1.32
CA ALA A 113 -9.29 1.47 0.26
C ALA A 113 -7.95 0.73 0.38
N ALA A 114 -6.88 1.45 0.74
CA ALA A 114 -5.57 0.85 0.99
C ALA A 114 -5.61 -0.13 2.16
N ARG A 115 -6.30 0.22 3.27
CA ARG A 115 -6.46 -0.60 4.46
C ARG A 115 -7.19 -1.93 4.20
N LEU A 116 -8.09 -1.95 3.21
CA LEU A 116 -8.82 -3.16 2.82
C LEU A 116 -8.00 -4.16 2.01
N ALA A 117 -6.73 -3.88 1.72
CA ALA A 117 -5.87 -4.82 1.03
C ALA A 117 -5.61 -6.08 1.89
N PRO A 118 -5.54 -7.27 1.27
CA PRO A 118 -5.17 -8.47 2.01
C PRO A 118 -3.75 -8.37 2.55
N SER A 119 -3.51 -9.00 3.70
CA SER A 119 -2.18 -9.11 4.29
C SER A 119 -1.88 -10.53 4.72
N SER A 120 -0.60 -10.89 4.74
CA SER A 120 -0.16 -12.23 5.18
C SER A 120 -0.71 -12.53 6.59
N HIS A 121 -1.38 -13.67 6.76
CA HIS A 121 -2.02 -14.07 8.03
C HIS A 121 -2.96 -13.01 8.63
N ASN A 122 -3.53 -12.16 7.80
CA ASN A 122 -4.36 -11.01 8.22
C ASN A 122 -3.66 -10.09 9.24
N THR A 123 -2.34 -9.94 9.13
CA THR A 123 -1.55 -9.17 10.10
C THR A 123 -1.84 -7.68 10.10
N GLN A 124 -2.38 -7.13 8.99
CA GLN A 124 -2.77 -5.72 8.83
C GLN A 124 -1.69 -4.73 9.29
N THR A 125 -0.42 -5.08 9.06
CA THR A 125 0.75 -4.34 9.57
C THR A 125 1.14 -3.12 8.75
N THR A 126 0.49 -2.88 7.61
CA THR A 126 0.79 -1.69 6.80
C THR A 126 0.19 -0.45 7.45
N SER A 127 1.04 0.50 7.74
CA SER A 127 0.70 1.84 8.23
C SER A 127 0.81 2.86 7.10
N PHE A 128 0.05 3.94 7.22
CA PHE A 128 -0.05 4.98 6.21
C PHE A 128 0.30 6.32 6.83
N LEU A 129 1.15 7.09 6.15
CA LEU A 129 1.43 8.48 6.48
C LEU A 129 1.09 9.32 5.25
N VAL A 130 0.19 10.28 5.40
CA VAL A 130 -0.23 11.19 4.33
C VAL A 130 0.34 12.56 4.62
N VAL A 131 1.10 13.09 3.67
CA VAL A 131 1.66 14.44 3.70
C VAL A 131 0.90 15.28 2.70
N ASP A 132 0.10 16.21 3.17
CA ASP A 132 -0.70 17.17 2.40
C ASP A 132 -0.39 18.63 2.79
N ASP A 133 0.57 18.83 3.68
CA ASP A 133 1.14 20.12 4.01
C ASP A 133 2.17 20.54 2.96
N PRO A 134 1.99 21.68 2.25
CA PRO A 134 2.90 22.15 1.22
C PRO A 134 4.32 22.37 1.71
N ASP A 135 4.51 22.86 2.94
CA ASP A 135 5.84 23.12 3.50
C ASP A 135 6.56 21.81 3.82
N MET A 136 5.84 20.79 4.30
CA MET A 136 6.41 19.46 4.51
C MET A 136 6.77 18.80 3.18
N LEU A 137 5.94 18.92 2.15
CA LEU A 137 6.25 18.41 0.80
C LEU A 137 7.53 19.04 0.25
N LYS A 138 7.69 20.37 0.38
CA LYS A 138 8.92 21.07 0.00
C LYS A 138 10.13 20.59 0.81
N ARG A 139 9.97 20.34 2.10
CA ARG A 139 11.06 19.80 2.96
C ARG A 139 11.49 18.40 2.51
N VAL A 140 10.53 17.52 2.17
CA VAL A 140 10.81 16.17 1.65
C VAL A 140 11.58 16.24 0.32
N VAL A 141 11.12 17.09 -0.61
CA VAL A 141 11.79 17.31 -1.90
C VAL A 141 13.19 17.87 -1.70
N ASN A 142 13.36 18.89 -0.86
CA ASN A 142 14.65 19.52 -0.58
C ASN A 142 15.66 18.55 0.07
N LEU A 143 15.20 17.73 1.02
CA LEU A 143 16.04 16.69 1.62
C LEU A 143 16.53 15.71 0.55
N THR A 144 15.60 15.26 -0.31
CA THR A 144 15.93 14.30 -1.38
C THR A 144 16.86 14.91 -2.42
N THR A 145 16.62 16.15 -2.84
CA THR A 145 17.49 16.88 -3.78
C THR A 145 18.91 16.98 -3.25
N LYS A 146 19.10 17.39 -1.98
CA LYS A 146 20.43 17.46 -1.34
C LYS A 146 21.10 16.09 -1.26
N PHE A 147 20.33 15.05 -0.97
CA PHE A 147 20.84 13.68 -0.92
C PHE A 147 21.30 13.20 -2.31
N LEU A 148 20.49 13.42 -3.34
CA LEU A 148 20.81 13.04 -4.73
C LEU A 148 22.02 13.80 -5.26
N ASP A 149 22.14 15.10 -4.98
CA ASP A 149 23.30 15.94 -5.34
C ASP A 149 24.58 15.40 -4.69
N GLY A 150 24.52 15.17 -3.37
CA GLY A 150 25.66 14.59 -2.63
C GLY A 150 26.08 13.22 -3.16
N MET A 151 25.10 12.38 -3.47
CA MET A 151 25.32 11.04 -4.05
C MET A 151 25.94 11.14 -5.45
N SER A 152 25.44 12.03 -6.31
CA SER A 152 25.99 12.25 -7.64
C SER A 152 27.43 12.72 -7.58
N LYS A 153 27.75 13.70 -6.74
CA LYS A 153 29.12 14.16 -6.48
C LYS A 153 30.03 13.04 -5.98
N TYR A 154 29.54 12.17 -5.11
CA TYR A 154 30.31 11.03 -4.60
C TYR A 154 30.65 10.03 -5.72
N PHE A 155 29.67 9.64 -6.53
CA PHE A 155 29.87 8.65 -7.60
C PHE A 155 30.63 9.22 -8.81
N ARG A 156 30.54 10.52 -9.07
CA ARG A 156 31.32 11.21 -10.12
C ARG A 156 32.77 11.41 -9.73
N HIS A 157 33.10 11.35 -8.45
CA HIS A 157 34.48 11.50 -7.98
C HIS A 157 35.36 10.35 -8.52
N PRO A 158 36.51 10.64 -9.19
CA PRO A 158 37.27 9.63 -9.95
C PRO A 158 37.75 8.46 -9.12
N VAL A 159 38.12 8.69 -7.86
CA VAL A 159 38.58 7.63 -6.96
C VAL A 159 37.40 6.96 -6.24
N LYS A 160 36.53 7.76 -5.59
CA LYS A 160 35.42 7.23 -4.78
C LYS A 160 34.42 6.44 -5.64
N GLY A 161 34.06 6.95 -6.82
CA GLY A 161 33.14 6.30 -7.74
C GLY A 161 33.73 4.97 -8.28
N ARG A 162 35.05 4.93 -8.54
CA ARG A 162 35.72 3.70 -8.97
C ARG A 162 35.72 2.63 -7.89
N ILE A 163 36.05 3.02 -6.65
CA ILE A 163 36.00 2.11 -5.48
C ILE A 163 34.58 1.61 -5.25
N ALA A 164 33.59 2.51 -5.27
CA ALA A 164 32.19 2.12 -5.09
C ALA A 164 31.72 1.10 -6.12
N ARG A 165 32.10 1.28 -7.40
CA ARG A 165 31.77 0.33 -8.48
C ARG A 165 32.41 -1.02 -8.25
N MET A 166 33.69 -1.05 -7.82
CA MET A 166 34.42 -2.32 -7.56
C MET A 166 33.82 -3.08 -6.37
N MET A 167 33.39 -2.37 -5.32
CA MET A 167 32.91 -3.00 -4.09
C MET A 167 31.40 -3.29 -4.09
N GLY A 168 30.61 -2.54 -4.86
CA GLY A 168 29.15 -2.55 -4.78
C GLY A 168 28.45 -3.45 -5.80
N GLY A 169 29.18 -4.05 -6.75
CA GLY A 169 28.62 -4.95 -7.75
C GLY A 169 27.46 -4.33 -8.55
N ASP A 170 26.55 -5.18 -9.04
CA ASP A 170 25.45 -4.80 -9.93
C ASP A 170 24.50 -3.74 -9.34
N LYS A 171 24.29 -3.75 -8.02
CA LYS A 171 23.42 -2.76 -7.35
C LYS A 171 23.98 -1.34 -7.49
N ILE A 172 25.28 -1.16 -7.27
CA ILE A 172 25.92 0.14 -7.42
C ILE A 172 26.04 0.52 -8.91
N ALA A 173 26.31 -0.44 -9.79
CA ALA A 173 26.33 -0.21 -11.22
C ALA A 173 24.98 0.35 -11.71
N GLY A 174 23.85 -0.29 -11.38
CA GLY A 174 22.52 0.19 -11.73
C GLY A 174 22.20 1.57 -11.14
N LEU A 175 22.65 1.87 -9.91
CA LEU A 175 22.50 3.19 -9.31
C LEU A 175 23.30 4.26 -10.06
N MET A 176 24.50 3.92 -10.52
CA MET A 176 25.36 4.83 -11.30
C MET A 176 24.79 5.12 -12.69
N GLU A 177 24.07 4.18 -13.30
CA GLU A 177 23.34 4.41 -14.56
C GLU A 177 22.21 5.44 -14.40
N MET A 178 21.65 5.57 -13.20
CA MET A 178 20.63 6.56 -12.89
C MET A 178 21.16 7.97 -12.59
N LEU A 179 22.49 8.16 -12.45
CA LEU A 179 23.06 9.47 -12.11
C LEU A 179 22.62 10.61 -13.04
N PRO A 180 22.56 10.45 -14.38
CA PRO A 180 22.09 11.54 -15.24
C PRO A 180 20.64 11.97 -14.92
N VAL A 181 19.80 11.02 -14.52
CA VAL A 181 18.42 11.32 -14.12
C VAL A 181 18.39 12.06 -12.78
N PHE A 182 19.20 11.65 -11.83
CA PHE A 182 19.31 12.34 -10.53
C PHE A 182 19.83 13.78 -10.69
N GLU A 183 20.86 13.96 -11.53
CA GLU A 183 21.41 15.26 -11.86
C GLU A 183 20.37 16.17 -12.54
N GLY A 184 19.56 15.61 -13.44
CA GLY A 184 18.46 16.32 -14.08
C GLY A 184 17.38 16.79 -13.07
N VAL A 185 16.99 15.93 -12.13
CA VAL A 185 16.04 16.31 -11.06
C VAL A 185 16.63 17.39 -10.14
N VAL A 186 17.92 17.29 -9.78
CA VAL A 186 18.61 18.32 -8.99
C VAL A 186 18.64 19.65 -9.75
N GLN A 187 18.86 19.62 -11.06
CA GLN A 187 18.86 20.81 -11.89
C GLN A 187 17.48 21.49 -11.92
N LEU A 188 16.39 20.73 -12.12
CA LEU A 188 15.02 21.27 -12.09
C LEU A 188 14.73 22.00 -10.76
N ALA A 189 15.13 21.39 -9.63
CA ALA A 189 15.00 22.03 -8.33
C ALA A 189 15.83 23.33 -8.20
N ASN A 190 17.04 23.36 -8.78
CA ASN A 190 17.90 24.55 -8.80
C ASN A 190 17.34 25.64 -9.73
N ASP A 191 16.63 25.27 -10.78
CA ASP A 191 15.98 26.19 -11.72
C ASP A 191 14.66 26.75 -11.17
N GLY A 192 14.28 26.38 -9.95
CA GLY A 192 13.15 26.96 -9.21
C GLY A 192 11.86 26.16 -9.26
N GLU A 193 11.86 24.92 -9.79
CA GLU A 193 10.72 24.03 -9.61
C GLU A 193 10.58 23.63 -8.14
N GLU A 194 9.39 23.83 -7.57
CA GLU A 194 9.19 23.60 -6.12
C GLU A 194 9.06 22.11 -5.78
N LEU A 195 8.36 21.34 -6.62
CA LEU A 195 8.06 19.93 -6.37
C LEU A 195 8.42 19.02 -7.56
N PRO A 196 9.65 19.07 -8.13
CA PRO A 196 9.97 18.38 -9.37
C PRO A 196 9.82 16.86 -9.29
N MET A 197 10.05 16.25 -8.11
CA MET A 197 9.90 14.80 -7.92
C MET A 197 8.46 14.37 -7.63
N LEU A 198 7.59 15.30 -7.27
CA LEU A 198 6.16 15.10 -7.07
C LEU A 198 5.33 15.54 -8.27
N MET A 199 5.96 16.20 -9.28
CA MET A 199 5.26 16.72 -10.46
C MET A 199 4.07 17.62 -10.07
N GLU A 200 4.28 18.48 -9.06
CA GLU A 200 3.28 19.38 -8.49
C GLU A 200 2.09 18.68 -7.80
N ALA A 201 2.22 17.39 -7.45
CA ALA A 201 1.19 16.71 -6.67
C ALA A 201 1.05 17.33 -5.27
N PRO A 202 -0.17 17.68 -4.84
CA PRO A 202 -0.41 18.33 -3.54
C PRO A 202 -0.44 17.37 -2.36
N ALA A 203 -0.36 16.05 -2.60
CA ALA A 203 -0.33 15.06 -1.54
C ALA A 203 0.62 13.90 -1.86
N TRP A 204 1.25 13.38 -0.80
CA TRP A 204 2.18 12.25 -0.84
C TRP A 204 1.83 11.25 0.25
N MET A 205 1.50 10.01 -0.15
CA MET A 205 1.09 8.94 0.74
C MET A 205 2.20 7.90 0.85
N VAL A 206 2.73 7.69 2.05
CA VAL A 206 3.81 6.75 2.39
C VAL A 206 3.22 5.50 3.02
N PHE A 207 3.74 4.35 2.61
CA PHE A 207 3.36 3.02 3.10
C PHE A 207 4.53 2.42 3.85
N HIS A 208 4.36 2.15 5.13
CA HIS A 208 5.42 1.64 6.00
C HIS A 208 4.90 0.56 6.94
N SER A 209 5.79 -0.15 7.58
CA SER A 209 5.49 -1.07 8.68
C SER A 209 6.69 -1.22 9.60
N ALA A 210 6.52 -1.84 10.76
CA ALA A 210 7.66 -2.24 11.57
C ALA A 210 8.59 -3.18 10.76
N LYS A 211 9.90 -3.06 10.92
CA LYS A 211 10.90 -3.93 10.26
C LYS A 211 10.71 -5.41 10.58
N THR A 212 10.10 -5.69 11.73
CA THR A 212 9.75 -7.05 12.17
C THR A 212 8.48 -7.59 11.53
N ALA A 213 7.72 -6.77 10.78
CA ALA A 213 6.50 -7.21 10.12
C ALA A 213 6.79 -8.19 8.98
N GLY A 214 6.29 -9.41 9.11
CA GLY A 214 6.38 -10.40 8.04
C GLY A 214 5.68 -9.91 6.76
N ASN A 215 6.34 -10.06 5.60
CA ASN A 215 5.81 -9.67 4.29
C ASN A 215 5.43 -8.17 4.15
N GLY A 216 6.01 -7.26 4.95
CA GLY A 216 5.65 -5.83 4.95
C GLY A 216 5.64 -5.20 3.56
N LYS A 217 6.66 -5.46 2.74
CA LYS A 217 6.74 -4.95 1.36
C LYS A 217 5.64 -5.48 0.45
N VAL A 218 5.26 -6.75 0.57
CA VAL A 218 4.19 -7.36 -0.23
C VAL A 218 2.84 -6.77 0.20
N ASN A 219 2.56 -6.72 1.50
CA ASN A 219 1.35 -6.13 2.06
C ASN A 219 1.18 -4.67 1.62
N ALA A 220 2.24 -3.86 1.74
CA ALA A 220 2.25 -2.47 1.29
C ALA A 220 2.03 -2.33 -0.23
N SER A 221 2.57 -3.24 -1.05
CA SER A 221 2.38 -3.21 -2.51
C SER A 221 0.92 -3.47 -2.89
N LEU A 222 0.24 -4.38 -2.20
CA LEU A 222 -1.19 -4.64 -2.39
C LEU A 222 -2.03 -3.44 -1.96
N ALA A 223 -1.69 -2.84 -0.81
CA ALA A 223 -2.35 -1.63 -0.32
C ALA A 223 -2.17 -0.43 -1.29
N MET A 224 -0.97 -0.24 -1.84
CA MET A 224 -0.71 0.79 -2.86
C MET A 224 -1.56 0.59 -4.11
N GLN A 225 -1.74 -0.66 -4.58
CA GLN A 225 -2.57 -0.93 -5.74
C GLN A 225 -4.04 -0.56 -5.48
N ASN A 226 -4.58 -0.89 -4.30
CA ASN A 226 -5.92 -0.48 -3.91
C ASN A 226 -6.05 1.06 -3.86
N ALA A 227 -5.08 1.74 -3.24
CA ALA A 227 -5.02 3.21 -3.18
C ALA A 227 -5.04 3.84 -4.57
N MET A 228 -4.25 3.31 -5.52
CA MET A 228 -4.20 3.82 -6.89
C MET A 228 -5.51 3.64 -7.64
N LEU A 229 -6.22 2.52 -7.45
CA LEU A 229 -7.53 2.27 -8.07
C LEU A 229 -8.59 3.19 -7.48
N MET A 230 -8.59 3.37 -6.14
CA MET A 230 -9.53 4.27 -5.48
C MET A 230 -9.30 5.73 -5.89
N ALA A 231 -8.04 6.19 -5.92
CA ALA A 231 -7.69 7.53 -6.38
C ALA A 231 -8.24 7.79 -7.79
N GLN A 232 -8.07 6.84 -8.73
CA GLN A 232 -8.63 6.93 -10.07
C GLN A 232 -10.15 7.02 -10.07
N SER A 233 -10.85 6.22 -9.26
CA SER A 233 -12.32 6.24 -9.15
C SER A 233 -12.83 7.56 -8.59
N LEU A 234 -12.01 8.26 -7.80
CA LEU A 234 -12.28 9.60 -7.26
C LEU A 234 -11.86 10.74 -8.23
N GLY A 235 -11.45 10.42 -9.46
CA GLY A 235 -11.00 11.41 -10.46
C GLY A 235 -9.57 11.92 -10.23
N LEU A 236 -8.81 11.32 -9.31
CA LEU A 236 -7.43 11.68 -9.05
C LEU A 236 -6.46 10.84 -9.89
N GLY A 237 -5.31 11.43 -10.18
CA GLY A 237 -4.14 10.72 -10.69
C GLY A 237 -3.20 10.32 -9.57
N SER A 238 -2.40 9.28 -9.82
CA SER A 238 -1.35 8.85 -8.91
C SER A 238 -0.14 8.29 -9.65
N PHE A 239 1.03 8.32 -9.01
CA PHE A 239 2.19 7.56 -9.47
C PHE A 239 3.10 7.17 -8.28
N TYR A 240 3.87 6.10 -8.47
CA TYR A 240 4.86 5.64 -7.50
C TYR A 240 6.10 6.55 -7.49
N THR A 241 6.47 7.07 -6.32
CA THR A 241 7.52 8.09 -6.15
C THR A 241 8.84 7.48 -5.68
N GLY A 242 9.45 6.63 -6.52
CA GLY A 242 10.69 5.93 -6.14
C GLY A 242 11.86 6.84 -5.78
N PHE A 243 12.01 8.00 -6.42
CA PHE A 243 13.11 8.92 -6.13
C PHE A 243 13.06 9.52 -4.74
N LEU A 244 11.87 9.83 -4.22
CA LEU A 244 11.72 10.37 -2.86
C LEU A 244 12.10 9.34 -1.78
N LEU A 245 12.21 8.07 -2.13
CA LEU A 245 12.61 7.02 -1.21
C LEU A 245 14.12 6.74 -1.23
N VAL A 246 14.88 7.35 -2.15
CA VAL A 246 16.34 7.14 -2.22
C VAL A 246 17.06 7.50 -0.92
N PRO A 247 16.71 8.57 -0.20
CA PRO A 247 17.33 8.88 1.10
C PRO A 247 17.14 7.80 2.17
N THR A 248 16.09 6.96 2.07
CA THR A 248 15.87 5.86 3.01
C THR A 248 16.87 4.72 2.87
N MET A 249 17.60 4.67 1.75
CA MET A 249 18.65 3.65 1.52
C MET A 249 19.85 3.82 2.45
N ARG A 250 20.06 5.00 3.04
CA ARG A 250 21.17 5.29 3.96
C ARG A 250 20.71 6.18 5.11
N GLY A 251 20.73 5.62 6.31
CA GLY A 251 20.39 6.34 7.53
C GLY A 251 18.90 6.64 7.68
N PHE A 252 18.56 7.55 8.57
CA PHE A 252 17.21 7.83 9.03
C PHE A 252 16.71 9.24 8.71
N LEU A 253 17.40 9.98 7.85
CA LEU A 253 17.06 11.37 7.54
C LEU A 253 15.60 11.58 7.12
N MET A 254 15.06 10.65 6.32
CA MET A 254 13.66 10.69 5.89
C MET A 254 12.73 10.32 7.05
N HIS A 255 13.12 9.35 7.90
CA HIS A 255 12.35 8.97 9.09
C HIS A 255 12.27 10.14 10.07
N ASP A 256 13.40 10.77 10.37
CA ASP A 256 13.46 11.92 11.26
C ASP A 256 12.61 13.10 10.74
N LEU A 257 12.64 13.35 9.42
CA LEU A 257 11.84 14.39 8.80
C LEU A 257 10.34 14.12 8.90
N LEU A 258 9.94 12.85 8.74
CA LEU A 258 8.54 12.41 8.74
C LEU A 258 8.02 12.06 10.15
N GLY A 259 8.87 12.08 11.17
CA GLY A 259 8.52 11.67 12.53
C GLY A 259 8.24 10.16 12.64
N LEU A 260 8.87 9.35 11.80
CA LEU A 260 8.77 7.89 11.85
C LEU A 260 9.86 7.30 12.75
N ASP A 261 9.50 6.32 13.56
CA ASP A 261 10.47 5.58 14.37
C ASP A 261 11.49 4.84 13.49
N HIS A 262 12.71 4.68 14.00
CA HIS A 262 13.80 4.03 13.27
C HIS A 262 13.62 2.51 13.12
N ASP A 263 12.65 1.91 13.81
CA ASP A 263 12.25 0.52 13.63
C ASP A 263 11.23 0.33 12.49
N GLN A 264 10.73 1.41 11.91
CA GLN A 264 9.87 1.38 10.75
C GLN A 264 10.67 1.20 9.45
N GLU A 265 10.09 0.53 8.48
CA GLU A 265 10.60 0.40 7.11
C GLU A 265 9.58 1.02 6.14
N ILE A 266 10.05 1.95 5.32
CA ILE A 266 9.23 2.54 4.26
C ILE A 266 9.30 1.63 3.03
N HIS A 267 8.16 1.10 2.60
CA HIS A 267 8.06 0.13 1.50
C HIS A 267 7.75 0.77 0.15
N GLY A 268 7.09 1.92 0.16
CA GLY A 268 6.70 2.63 -1.05
C GLY A 268 5.97 3.92 -0.74
N ALA A 269 5.76 4.73 -1.77
CA ALA A 269 4.93 5.92 -1.63
C ALA A 269 4.30 6.34 -2.96
N LEU A 270 3.17 7.03 -2.88
CA LEU A 270 2.39 7.53 -4.01
C LEU A 270 2.27 9.05 -3.93
N ALA A 271 2.49 9.72 -5.05
CA ALA A 271 2.00 11.08 -5.26
C ALA A 271 0.54 11.02 -5.71
N LEU A 272 -0.28 11.94 -5.23
CA LEU A 272 -1.71 12.04 -5.49
C LEU A 272 -2.06 13.47 -5.88
N GLY A 273 -2.90 13.66 -6.89
CA GLY A 273 -3.32 14.99 -7.33
C GLY A 273 -4.37 14.96 -8.42
N VAL A 274 -4.97 16.11 -8.70
CA VAL A 274 -5.86 16.30 -9.84
C VAL A 274 -5.03 16.34 -11.12
N PRO A 275 -5.22 15.42 -12.09
CA PRO A 275 -4.39 15.37 -13.28
C PRO A 275 -4.67 16.55 -14.22
N LYS A 276 -3.62 17.10 -14.88
CA LYS A 276 -3.77 18.13 -15.92
C LYS A 276 -4.39 17.58 -17.21
N ALA A 277 -4.23 16.28 -17.46
CA ALA A 277 -4.71 15.63 -18.68
C ALA A 277 -5.50 14.36 -18.36
N THR A 278 -6.44 14.00 -19.23
CA THR A 278 -7.19 12.74 -19.18
C THR A 278 -6.77 11.84 -20.34
N TYR A 279 -6.57 10.55 -20.05
CA TYR A 279 -6.24 9.57 -21.08
C TYR A 279 -7.53 8.94 -21.63
N LYS A 280 -7.80 9.13 -22.93
CA LYS A 280 -8.98 8.57 -23.62
C LYS A 280 -8.70 7.21 -24.27
N LYS A 281 -7.44 6.77 -24.28
CA LYS A 281 -7.00 5.52 -24.92
C LYS A 281 -5.97 4.83 -24.02
N TRP A 282 -5.91 3.51 -24.09
CA TRP A 282 -4.85 2.74 -23.45
C TRP A 282 -4.04 1.99 -24.52
N PRO A 283 -2.71 2.14 -24.59
CA PRO A 283 -1.85 1.28 -25.39
C PRO A 283 -1.76 -0.11 -24.75
N SER A 284 -1.78 -1.16 -25.55
CA SER A 284 -1.69 -2.51 -25.04
C SER A 284 -0.34 -2.76 -24.35
N LYS A 285 -0.34 -3.64 -23.36
CA LYS A 285 0.87 -4.16 -22.73
C LYS A 285 1.51 -5.22 -23.64
N ARG A 286 2.79 -5.52 -23.39
CA ARG A 286 3.43 -6.70 -23.99
C ARG A 286 2.64 -7.95 -23.66
N PRO A 287 2.61 -8.97 -24.53
CA PRO A 287 1.99 -10.25 -24.23
C PRO A 287 2.50 -10.81 -22.89
N ALA A 288 1.61 -11.45 -22.15
CA ALA A 288 2.00 -12.11 -20.91
C ALA A 288 2.88 -13.33 -21.25
N ASN A 289 3.96 -13.50 -20.49
CA ASN A 289 4.75 -14.73 -20.53
C ASN A 289 4.07 -15.74 -19.58
N VAL A 290 3.31 -16.67 -20.15
CA VAL A 290 2.52 -17.67 -19.40
C VAL A 290 2.93 -19.06 -19.84
N ARG A 291 3.15 -19.94 -18.88
CA ARG A 291 3.30 -21.37 -19.08
C ARG A 291 2.14 -22.08 -18.40
N TRP A 292 1.37 -22.83 -19.18
CA TRP A 292 0.32 -23.71 -18.68
C TRP A 292 0.93 -25.10 -18.47
N ILE A 293 0.67 -25.73 -17.33
CA ILE A 293 1.21 -27.05 -16.93
C ILE A 293 0.03 -27.99 -16.69
#